data_06f1ac7fa52f87480b9c3a3b061f9dd3
#
_entry.id   06f1ac7fa52f87480b9c3a3b061f9dd3
#
_cell.length_a   1.000
_cell.length_b   1.000
_cell.length_c   1.000
_cell.angle_alpha   90.00
_cell.angle_beta   90.00
_cell.angle_gamma   90.00
#
_symmetry.space_group_name_H-M   'P 1'
#
loop_
_entity.id
_entity.type
_entity.pdbx_description
1 polymer ?
#
loop_
_entity_poly.entity_id
_entity_poly.type
_entity_poly.pdbx_seq_one_letter_code
_entity_poly.pdbx_strand_id
1 'polypeptide(L)' 'MTMTTIGLDLAKYVFQIHGVDTEGNVIEKRRLRRSQVIAYFASLPPCVVGMEACATAHFWGRELARLGHEVRLMPPNT' A
#
# COMPACT_ATOMS: atom_id res chain seq x y z
N MET A 1 -8.00 15.70 -5.18
CA MET A 1 -8.74 14.42 -5.19
C MET A 1 -8.20 13.51 -4.12
N THR A 2 -9.08 12.73 -3.53
CA THR A 2 -8.70 11.83 -2.43
C THR A 2 -8.32 10.47 -2.98
N MET A 3 -7.19 9.96 -2.56
CA MET A 3 -6.83 8.57 -2.86
C MET A 3 -7.73 7.64 -2.06
N THR A 4 -8.36 6.69 -2.73
CA THR A 4 -9.23 5.71 -2.08
C THR A 4 -8.59 4.34 -1.99
N THR A 5 -7.73 4.02 -2.94
CA THR A 5 -7.07 2.73 -3.02
C THR A 5 -5.60 2.94 -3.35
N ILE A 6 -4.75 2.19 -2.69
CA ILE A 6 -3.31 2.23 -2.94
C ILE A 6 -2.86 0.82 -3.29
N GLY A 7 -2.19 0.69 -4.43
CA GLY A 7 -1.48 -0.52 -4.77
C GLY A 7 -0.07 -0.43 -4.19
N LEU A 8 0.29 -1.37 -3.36
CA LEU A 8 1.61 -1.42 -2.74
C LEU A 8 2.38 -2.61 -3.30
N ASP A 9 3.47 -2.32 -3.97
CA ASP A 9 4.34 -3.33 -4.55
C ASP A 9 5.56 -3.52 -3.66
N LEU A 10 5.63 -4.68 -3.02
CA LEU A 10 6.68 -4.99 -2.04
C LEU A 10 7.92 -5.51 -2.75
N ALA A 11 9.00 -4.78 -2.62
CA ALA A 11 10.30 -5.22 -3.10
C ALA A 11 11.26 -5.32 -1.94
N LYS A 12 12.47 -5.77 -2.21
CA LYS A 12 13.44 -6.04 -1.14
C LYS A 12 13.86 -4.77 -0.39
N TYR A 13 14.11 -3.69 -1.10
CA TYR A 13 14.61 -2.46 -0.49
C TYR A 13 13.71 -1.25 -0.73
N VAL A 14 13.01 -1.25 -1.85
CA VAL A 14 12.21 -0.10 -2.29
C VAL A 14 10.80 -0.59 -2.58
N PHE A 15 9.83 0.08 -1.99
CA PHE A 15 8.41 -0.22 -2.19
C PHE A 15 7.83 0.81 -3.14
N GLN A 16 7.02 0.36 -4.08
CA GLN A 16 6.35 1.27 -5.01
C GLN A 16 4.89 1.41 -4.64
N ILE A 17 4.40 2.64 -4.72
CA ILE A 17 3.05 2.98 -4.35
C ILE A 17 2.35 3.60 -5.55
N HIS A 18 1.14 3.10 -5.82
CA HIS A 18 0.26 3.63 -6.86
C HIS A 18 -1.06 3.99 -6.21
N GLY A 19 -1.28 5.28 -5.98
CA GLY A 19 -2.54 5.75 -5.42
C GLY A 19 -3.55 6.04 -6.51
N VAL A 20 -4.78 5.54 -6.34
CA VAL A 20 -5.85 5.78 -7.30
C VAL A 20 -7.03 6.46 -6.62
N ASP A 21 -7.82 7.17 -7.42
CA ASP A 21 -9.03 7.81 -6.94
C ASP A 21 -10.25 6.90 -7.13
N THR A 22 -11.43 7.40 -6.85
CA THR A 22 -12.67 6.63 -6.94
C THR A 22 -12.99 6.16 -8.35
N GLU A 23 -12.40 6.79 -9.36
CA GLU A 23 -12.64 6.45 -10.76
C GLU A 23 -11.56 5.53 -11.33
N GLY A 24 -10.59 5.13 -10.50
CA GLY A 24 -9.53 4.25 -10.91
C GLY A 24 -8.35 4.94 -11.59
N ASN A 25 -8.33 6.27 -11.59
CA ASN A 25 -7.21 7.01 -12.16
C ASN A 25 -6.04 7.02 -11.19
N VAL A 26 -4.83 6.79 -11.72
CA VAL A 26 -3.61 6.88 -10.91
C VAL A 26 -3.30 8.35 -10.67
N ILE A 27 -3.39 8.77 -9.41
CA ILE A 27 -3.16 10.16 -9.05
C ILE A 27 -1.88 10.36 -8.27
N GLU A 28 -1.23 9.27 -7.85
CA GLU A 28 0.06 9.36 -7.21
C GLU A 28 0.89 8.13 -7.50
N LYS A 29 2.17 8.35 -7.79
CA LYS A 29 3.18 7.29 -7.86
C LYS A 29 4.33 7.69 -6.98
N ARG A 30 4.77 6.78 -6.11
CA ARG A 30 5.84 7.10 -5.18
C ARG A 30 6.68 5.87 -4.92
N ARG A 31 7.96 6.10 -4.72
CA ARG A 31 8.89 5.06 -4.28
C ARG A 31 9.29 5.38 -2.85
N LEU A 32 9.19 4.39 -2.00
CA LEU A 32 9.55 4.54 -0.59
C LEU A 32 10.60 3.53 -0.21
N ARG A 33 11.52 3.95 0.62
CA ARG A 33 12.38 3.00 1.31
C ARG A 33 11.56 2.28 2.36
N ARG A 34 11.98 1.08 2.70
CA ARG A 34 11.32 0.29 3.73
C ARG A 34 11.09 1.08 5.01
N SER A 35 12.08 1.88 5.44
CA SER A 35 11.99 2.69 6.65
C SER A 35 10.97 3.83 6.58
N GLN A 36 10.49 4.16 5.39
CA GLN A 36 9.56 5.28 5.20
C GLN A 36 8.10 4.84 5.09
N VAL A 37 7.86 3.53 4.97
CA VAL A 37 6.51 3.02 4.66
C VAL A 37 5.52 3.34 5.76
N ILE A 38 5.86 3.05 7.00
CA ILE A 38 4.95 3.26 8.13
C ILE A 38 4.59 4.75 8.27
N ALA A 39 5.59 5.62 8.20
CA ALA A 39 5.35 7.06 8.32
C ALA A 39 4.45 7.58 7.19
N TYR A 40 4.67 7.08 5.98
CA TYR A 40 3.86 7.50 4.85
C TYR A 40 2.38 7.13 5.05
N PHE A 41 2.12 5.87 5.40
CA PHE A 41 0.74 5.42 5.60
C PHE A 41 0.10 6.00 6.84
N ALA A 42 0.89 6.30 7.88
CA ALA A 42 0.37 6.95 9.07
C ALA A 42 -0.13 8.38 8.78
N SER A 43 0.42 9.02 7.75
CA SER A 43 0.03 10.38 7.38
C SER A 43 -1.23 10.42 6.52
N LEU A 44 -1.71 9.28 6.04
CA LEU A 44 -2.85 9.23 5.14
C LEU A 44 -4.14 8.95 5.90
N PRO A 45 -5.28 9.49 5.42
CA PRO A 45 -6.57 9.04 5.94
C PRO A 45 -6.78 7.57 5.59
N PRO A 46 -7.68 6.87 6.30
CA PRO A 46 -7.93 5.46 6.00
C PRO A 46 -8.25 5.22 4.54
N CYS A 47 -7.63 4.21 3.96
CA CYS A 47 -7.83 3.85 2.56
C CYS A 47 -7.68 2.34 2.40
N VAL A 48 -8.02 1.84 1.22
CA VAL A 48 -7.81 0.43 0.89
C VAL A 48 -6.40 0.26 0.35
N VAL A 49 -5.65 -0.68 0.91
CA VAL A 49 -4.30 -0.98 0.44
C VAL A 49 -4.29 -2.41 -0.10
N GLY A 50 -4.06 -2.53 -1.41
CA GLY A 50 -3.92 -3.83 -2.06
C GLY A 50 -2.46 -4.18 -2.22
N MET A 51 -2.08 -5.39 -1.89
CA MET A 51 -0.72 -5.87 -2.11
C MET A 51 -0.74 -7.35 -2.49
N GLU A 52 0.27 -7.76 -3.23
CA GLU A 52 0.42 -9.14 -3.63
C GLU A 52 0.89 -9.98 -2.45
N ALA A 53 0.28 -11.13 -2.25
CA ALA A 53 0.65 -12.03 -1.17
C ALA A 53 2.08 -12.55 -1.40
N CYS A 54 2.94 -12.33 -0.42
CA CYS A 54 4.32 -12.78 -0.44
C CYS A 54 4.81 -12.96 0.99
N ALA A 55 6.07 -13.36 1.15
CA ALA A 55 6.61 -13.69 2.46
C ALA A 55 6.47 -12.58 3.50
N THR A 56 6.60 -11.32 3.10
CA THR A 56 6.52 -10.19 4.02
C THR A 56 5.16 -9.49 4.03
N ALA A 57 4.23 -9.92 3.16
CA ALA A 57 2.94 -9.25 3.04
C ALA A 57 2.13 -9.29 4.33
N HIS A 58 2.18 -10.38 5.08
CA HIS A 58 1.43 -10.48 6.32
C HIS A 58 1.94 -9.52 7.38
N PHE A 59 3.25 -9.34 7.47
CA PHE A 59 3.83 -8.36 8.37
C PHE A 59 3.34 -6.95 8.04
N TRP A 60 3.50 -6.55 6.78
CA TRP A 60 3.10 -5.21 6.35
C TRP A 60 1.59 -5.02 6.45
N GLY A 61 0.83 -6.07 6.14
CA GLY A 61 -0.63 -6.02 6.27
C GLY A 61 -1.05 -5.72 7.70
N ARG A 62 -0.44 -6.37 8.69
CA ARG A 62 -0.75 -6.11 10.09
C ARG A 62 -0.39 -4.67 10.49
N GLU A 63 0.77 -4.19 10.05
CA GLU A 63 1.21 -2.85 10.37
C GLU A 63 0.30 -1.78 9.77
N LEU A 64 -0.10 -1.97 8.52
CA LEU A 64 -1.01 -1.03 7.86
C LEU A 64 -2.41 -1.07 8.46
N ALA A 65 -2.87 -2.25 8.84
CA ALA A 65 -4.17 -2.39 9.50
C ALA A 65 -4.19 -1.65 10.85
N ARG A 66 -3.09 -1.67 11.58
CA ARG A 66 -2.99 -0.90 12.83
C ARG A 66 -3.15 0.59 12.62
N LEU A 67 -2.73 1.08 11.47
CA LEU A 67 -2.85 2.49 11.12
C LEU A 67 -4.26 2.86 10.64
N GLY A 68 -5.16 1.89 10.58
CA GLY A 68 -6.56 2.13 10.21
C GLY A 68 -6.88 1.86 8.76
N HIS A 69 -5.94 1.32 7.98
CA HIS A 69 -6.19 1.02 6.58
C HIS A 69 -6.82 -0.35 6.41
N GLU A 70 -7.63 -0.51 5.37
CA GLU A 70 -8.17 -1.80 4.99
C GLU A 70 -7.17 -2.49 4.07
N VAL A 71 -6.62 -3.61 4.49
CA VAL A 71 -5.60 -4.32 3.73
C VAL A 71 -6.23 -5.49 2.98
N ARG A 72 -5.92 -5.60 1.70
CA ARG A 72 -6.36 -6.72 0.85
C ARG A 72 -5.16 -7.37 0.22
N LEU A 73 -4.99 -8.65 0.50
CA LEU A 73 -3.92 -9.44 -0.11
C LEU A 73 -4.46 -10.11 -1.36
N MET A 74 -3.72 -9.98 -2.46
CA MET A 74 -4.09 -10.59 -3.72
C MET A 74 -3.18 -11.79 -3.99
N PRO A 75 -3.69 -12.84 -4.67
CA PRO A 75 -2.82 -13.97 -5.00
C PRO A 75 -1.65 -13.50 -5.87
N PRO A 76 -0.50 -14.16 -5.74
CA PRO A 76 0.63 -13.82 -6.60
C PRO A 76 0.26 -14.03 -8.05
N ASN A 77 0.79 -13.17 -8.90
CA ASN A 77 0.61 -13.31 -10.34
C ASN A 77 1.46 -14.47 -10.85
N THR A 78 0.84 -15.39 -11.53
CA THR A 78 1.55 -16.56 -12.09
C THR A 78 1.67 -16.47 -13.59
#